data_1a25fa0a915668d259e86c4f352ff72c
#
_entry.id   1a25fa0a915668d259e86c4f352ff72c
#
_cell.length_a   1.000
_cell.length_b   1.000
_cell.length_c   1.000
_cell.angle_alpha   90.00
_cell.angle_beta   90.00
_cell.angle_gamma   90.00
#
_symmetry.space_group_name_H-M   'P 1'
#
loop_
_entity.id
_entity.type
_entity.pdbx_description
1 polymer ?
#
loop_
_entity_poly.entity_id
_entity_poly.type
_entity_poly.pdbx_seq_one_letter_code
_entity_poly.pdbx_strand_id
1 'polypeptide(L)'
;WDALFFIFAGKSYTVFALLFGFTFIVQQRNQEAKGGDFGGRFAWRLVILMFFATLNAAFFPGGDVLLLFAIMGFVMIPLRKLSQRNLLLIASLFLIQPIELLECFGIDFIPTLLNDTYYPTLKTVTDSGNFWDMIVANAGIGQLASLFWAVDTGRLLQAPGLFILGMILARGDYFSRGAGFWVKIFVGSFIASFLFYVAKTSAVDALQIILTMWYNMAFTGMLVSMFVILYQNDVFGRMTDGLRFYGRMSLTNYISQSIIGSLIFFPYALGLAST
;
A
#
# COMPACT_ATOMS: atom_id res chain seq x y z
N TRP A 1 -10.64 18.77 -6.70
CA TRP A 1 -10.03 17.87 -5.69
C TRP A 1 -10.72 16.51 -5.64
N ASP A 2 -12.04 16.44 -5.64
CA ASP A 2 -12.84 15.21 -5.48
C ASP A 2 -12.53 14.15 -6.54
N ALA A 3 -12.35 14.55 -7.80
CA ALA A 3 -12.01 13.61 -8.88
C ALA A 3 -10.63 12.97 -8.68
N LEU A 4 -9.61 13.75 -8.29
CA LEU A 4 -8.27 13.22 -7.98
C LEU A 4 -8.30 12.32 -6.76
N PHE A 5 -8.98 12.74 -5.70
CA PHE A 5 -9.15 11.92 -4.51
C PHE A 5 -9.87 10.60 -4.82
N PHE A 6 -10.95 10.67 -5.62
CA PHE A 6 -11.67 9.47 -6.06
C PHE A 6 -10.79 8.48 -6.83
N ILE A 7 -9.93 8.96 -7.73
CA ILE A 7 -9.05 8.10 -8.55
C ILE A 7 -7.91 7.50 -7.71
N PHE A 8 -7.32 8.26 -6.79
CA PHE A 8 -6.07 7.86 -6.14
C PHE A 8 -6.25 7.35 -4.70
N ALA A 9 -7.25 7.83 -3.95
CA ALA A 9 -7.41 7.43 -2.55
C ALA A 9 -7.67 5.93 -2.40
N GLY A 10 -6.85 5.26 -1.61
CA GLY A 10 -6.89 3.81 -1.40
C GLY A 10 -6.37 2.96 -2.57
N LYS A 11 -6.46 3.45 -3.82
CA LYS A 11 -6.01 2.72 -5.01
C LYS A 11 -4.49 2.80 -5.16
N SER A 12 -3.89 3.96 -4.90
CA SER A 12 -2.43 4.13 -4.89
C SER A 12 -1.75 3.17 -3.91
N TYR A 13 -2.34 2.99 -2.72
CA TYR A 13 -1.88 2.00 -1.75
C TYR A 13 -1.90 0.58 -2.35
N THR A 14 -3.00 0.19 -2.99
CA THR A 14 -3.17 -1.13 -3.57
C THR A 14 -2.19 -1.39 -4.73
N VAL A 15 -1.99 -0.39 -5.62
CA VAL A 15 -0.95 -0.46 -6.67
C VAL A 15 0.42 -0.63 -6.07
N PHE A 16 0.76 0.17 -5.05
CA PHE A 16 2.08 0.16 -4.43
C PHE A 16 2.36 -1.18 -3.73
N ALA A 17 1.37 -1.74 -3.02
CA ALA A 17 1.47 -3.05 -2.41
C ALA A 17 1.69 -4.17 -3.44
N LEU A 18 0.93 -4.16 -4.53
CA LEU A 18 1.08 -5.14 -5.61
C LEU A 18 2.47 -5.05 -6.27
N LEU A 19 2.95 -3.83 -6.54
CA LEU A 19 4.28 -3.60 -7.10
C LEU A 19 5.40 -4.00 -6.13
N PHE A 20 5.20 -3.86 -4.83
CA PHE A 20 6.16 -4.29 -3.82
C PHE A 20 6.40 -5.81 -3.91
N GLY A 21 5.33 -6.61 -3.99
CA GLY A 21 5.42 -8.05 -4.21
C GLY A 21 5.99 -8.43 -5.59
N PHE A 22 5.65 -7.69 -6.64
CA PHE A 22 6.21 -7.89 -7.98
C PHE A 22 7.72 -7.68 -7.99
N THR A 23 8.17 -6.56 -7.44
CA THR A 23 9.61 -6.22 -7.39
C THR A 23 10.41 -7.17 -6.51
N PHE A 24 9.79 -7.79 -5.49
CA PHE A 24 10.41 -8.85 -4.70
C PHE A 24 10.90 -10.01 -5.58
N ILE A 25 10.06 -10.53 -6.47
CA ILE A 25 10.44 -11.63 -7.38
C ILE A 25 11.48 -11.18 -8.41
N VAL A 26 11.35 -9.97 -8.96
CA VAL A 26 12.36 -9.42 -9.88
C VAL A 26 13.73 -9.32 -9.21
N GLN A 27 13.78 -8.85 -7.97
CA GLN A 27 15.01 -8.77 -7.20
C GLN A 27 15.57 -10.14 -6.84
N GLN A 28 14.69 -11.10 -6.49
CA GLN A 28 15.07 -12.48 -6.25
C GLN A 28 15.78 -13.06 -7.47
N ARG A 29 15.15 -13.00 -8.65
CA ARG A 29 15.73 -13.48 -9.91
C ARG A 29 17.09 -12.84 -10.21
N ASN A 30 17.18 -11.53 -10.06
CA ASN A 30 18.43 -10.79 -10.30
C ASN A 30 19.55 -11.17 -9.33
N GLN A 31 19.21 -11.49 -8.08
CA GLN A 31 20.18 -11.88 -7.07
C GLN A 31 20.64 -13.34 -7.23
N GLU A 32 19.70 -14.23 -7.53
CA GLU A 32 19.99 -15.65 -7.80
C GLU A 32 20.84 -15.81 -9.06
N ALA A 33 20.59 -15.01 -10.11
CA ALA A 33 21.44 -14.98 -11.32
C ALA A 33 22.89 -14.56 -11.04
N LYS A 34 23.14 -13.84 -9.93
CA LYS A 34 24.47 -13.46 -9.46
C LYS A 34 25.06 -14.44 -8.44
N GLY A 35 24.39 -15.56 -8.17
CA GLY A 35 24.84 -16.60 -7.20
C GLY A 35 24.79 -16.16 -5.73
N GLY A 36 24.06 -15.10 -5.39
CA GLY A 36 23.99 -14.57 -4.02
C GLY A 36 22.75 -15.02 -3.25
N ASP A 37 22.85 -15.06 -1.90
CA ASP A 37 21.67 -15.25 -1.06
C ASP A 37 20.73 -14.03 -1.15
N PHE A 38 19.48 -14.31 -1.49
CA PHE A 38 18.46 -13.28 -1.58
C PHE A 38 17.80 -13.00 -0.23
N GLY A 39 17.56 -14.05 0.59
CA GLY A 39 16.74 -13.92 1.80
C GLY A 39 17.32 -12.96 2.82
N GLY A 40 18.58 -13.14 3.17
CA GLY A 40 19.28 -12.27 4.12
C GLY A 40 19.41 -10.83 3.61
N ARG A 41 19.73 -10.66 2.31
CA ARG A 41 19.82 -9.32 1.70
C ARG A 41 18.47 -8.60 1.67
N PHE A 42 17.40 -9.32 1.37
CA PHE A 42 16.07 -8.71 1.39
C PHE A 42 15.62 -8.35 2.80
N ALA A 43 15.87 -9.23 3.78
CA ALA A 43 15.62 -8.92 5.19
C ALA A 43 16.36 -7.64 5.62
N TRP A 44 17.64 -7.50 5.25
CA TRP A 44 18.40 -6.29 5.54
C TRP A 44 17.79 -5.04 4.88
N ARG A 45 17.30 -5.16 3.65
CA ARG A 45 16.58 -4.05 2.98
C ARG A 45 15.30 -3.65 3.71
N LEU A 46 14.58 -4.61 4.27
CA LEU A 46 13.40 -4.31 5.08
C LEU A 46 13.76 -3.57 6.37
N VAL A 47 14.87 -3.94 7.02
CA VAL A 47 15.40 -3.21 8.19
C VAL A 47 15.76 -1.77 7.83
N ILE A 48 16.44 -1.57 6.70
CA ILE A 48 16.73 -0.22 6.19
C ILE A 48 15.42 0.53 5.87
N LEU A 49 14.45 -0.15 5.29
CA LEU A 49 13.13 0.46 5.00
C LEU A 49 12.40 0.86 6.30
N MET A 50 12.49 0.08 7.38
CA MET A 50 11.95 0.46 8.70
C MET A 50 12.62 1.73 9.24
N PHE A 51 13.95 1.86 9.07
CA PHE A 51 14.66 3.08 9.44
C PHE A 51 14.14 4.30 8.65
N PHE A 52 13.99 4.17 7.34
CA PHE A 52 13.43 5.25 6.51
C PHE A 52 11.96 5.52 6.81
N ALA A 53 11.18 4.50 7.17
CA ALA A 53 9.81 4.67 7.64
C ALA A 53 9.75 5.52 8.91
N THR A 54 10.64 5.25 9.89
CA THR A 54 10.72 6.05 11.12
C THR A 54 11.13 7.50 10.82
N LEU A 55 12.09 7.68 9.93
CA LEU A 55 12.50 9.02 9.49
C LEU A 55 11.35 9.77 8.80
N ASN A 56 10.61 9.08 7.92
CA ASN A 56 9.46 9.68 7.24
C ASN A 56 8.33 10.02 8.20
N ALA A 57 8.01 9.11 9.14
CA ALA A 57 6.97 9.32 10.14
C ALA A 57 7.28 10.52 11.05
N ALA A 58 8.55 10.79 11.35
CA ALA A 58 8.96 11.95 12.13
C ALA A 58 8.45 13.28 11.52
N PHE A 59 8.37 13.36 10.19
CA PHE A 59 7.90 14.56 9.48
C PHE A 59 6.43 14.49 9.08
N PHE A 60 5.86 13.30 8.91
CA PHE A 60 4.49 13.11 8.44
C PHE A 60 3.68 12.29 9.46
N PRO A 61 2.89 12.95 10.34
CA PRO A 61 2.16 12.27 11.39
C PRO A 61 1.05 11.36 10.85
N GLY A 62 1.05 10.12 11.30
CA GLY A 62 -0.10 9.23 11.23
C GLY A 62 -0.53 8.73 9.84
N GLY A 63 0.29 8.89 8.80
CA GLY A 63 -0.07 8.47 7.45
C GLY A 63 0.94 7.55 6.75
N ASP A 64 2.00 7.14 7.45
CA ASP A 64 3.06 6.37 6.81
C ASP A 64 2.72 4.88 6.70
N VAL A 65 2.77 4.37 5.48
CA VAL A 65 2.55 2.95 5.17
C VAL A 65 3.85 2.16 5.03
N LEU A 66 5.02 2.83 5.05
CA LEU A 66 6.31 2.17 4.81
C LEU A 66 6.66 1.19 5.93
N LEU A 67 6.35 1.53 7.19
CA LEU A 67 6.59 0.64 8.32
C LEU A 67 5.75 -0.64 8.20
N LEU A 68 4.46 -0.50 7.89
CA LEU A 68 3.59 -1.65 7.63
C LEU A 68 4.15 -2.53 6.50
N PHE A 69 4.61 -1.92 5.40
CA PHE A 69 5.18 -2.64 4.27
C PHE A 69 6.49 -3.35 4.63
N ALA A 70 7.32 -2.72 5.44
CA ALA A 70 8.55 -3.34 5.92
C ALA A 70 8.26 -4.55 6.81
N ILE A 71 7.36 -4.42 7.77
CA ILE A 71 6.96 -5.52 8.67
C ILE A 71 6.32 -6.66 7.87
N MET A 72 5.30 -6.37 7.05
CA MET A 72 4.61 -7.37 6.24
C MET A 72 5.50 -7.95 5.13
N GLY A 73 6.52 -7.23 4.72
CA GLY A 73 7.53 -7.70 3.76
C GLY A 73 8.29 -8.95 4.23
N PHE A 74 8.48 -9.10 5.55
CA PHE A 74 9.13 -10.30 6.09
C PHE A 74 8.31 -11.57 5.82
N VAL A 75 7.00 -11.49 5.73
CA VAL A 75 6.11 -12.62 5.39
C VAL A 75 6.45 -13.20 4.01
N MET A 76 6.90 -12.39 3.06
CA MET A 76 7.25 -12.86 1.71
C MET A 76 8.48 -13.76 1.68
N ILE A 77 9.41 -13.60 2.62
CA ILE A 77 10.69 -14.34 2.63
C ILE A 77 10.47 -15.85 2.68
N PRO A 78 9.72 -16.43 3.62
CA PRO A 78 9.43 -17.86 3.62
C PRO A 78 8.53 -18.27 2.44
N LEU A 79 7.60 -17.42 2.02
CA LEU A 79 6.66 -17.72 0.94
C LEU A 79 7.33 -17.84 -0.44
N ARG A 80 8.53 -17.31 -0.61
CA ARG A 80 9.28 -17.35 -1.88
C ARG A 80 9.51 -18.76 -2.45
N LYS A 81 9.50 -19.78 -1.60
CA LYS A 81 9.73 -21.17 -2.00
C LYS A 81 8.44 -21.95 -2.33
N LEU A 82 7.27 -21.35 -2.07
CA LEU A 82 6.00 -22.02 -2.27
C LEU A 82 5.62 -22.07 -3.77
N SER A 83 4.81 -23.07 -4.10
CA SER A 83 4.23 -23.19 -5.44
C SER A 83 3.23 -22.06 -5.71
N GLN A 84 3.00 -21.76 -6.98
CA GLN A 84 2.05 -20.71 -7.38
C GLN A 84 0.63 -20.99 -6.87
N ARG A 85 0.22 -22.26 -6.82
CA ARG A 85 -1.08 -22.67 -6.26
C ARG A 85 -1.19 -22.33 -4.78
N ASN A 86 -0.16 -22.67 -3.99
CA ASN A 86 -0.16 -22.39 -2.54
C ASN A 86 -0.14 -20.88 -2.27
N LEU A 87 0.63 -20.12 -3.06
CA LEU A 87 0.62 -18.65 -2.99
C LEU A 87 -0.78 -18.09 -3.26
N LEU A 88 -1.49 -18.62 -4.26
CA LEU A 88 -2.84 -18.17 -4.57
C LEU A 88 -3.80 -18.47 -3.42
N LEU A 89 -3.73 -19.65 -2.81
CA LEU A 89 -4.55 -20.00 -1.64
C LEU A 89 -4.29 -19.07 -0.46
N ILE A 90 -3.02 -18.80 -0.16
CA ILE A 90 -2.65 -17.89 0.94
C ILE A 90 -3.09 -16.45 0.64
N ALA A 91 -2.87 -15.98 -0.59
CA ALA A 91 -3.34 -14.65 -0.99
C ALA A 91 -4.86 -14.52 -0.87
N SER A 92 -5.60 -15.53 -1.32
CA SER A 92 -7.06 -15.56 -1.19
C SER A 92 -7.51 -15.51 0.28
N LEU A 93 -6.84 -16.27 1.16
CA LEU A 93 -7.12 -16.25 2.59
C LEU A 93 -6.94 -14.84 3.18
N PHE A 94 -5.85 -14.16 2.87
CA PHE A 94 -5.62 -12.80 3.35
C PHE A 94 -6.62 -11.79 2.75
N LEU A 95 -6.96 -11.93 1.46
CA LEU A 95 -7.82 -10.97 0.76
C LEU A 95 -9.32 -11.17 1.03
N ILE A 96 -9.74 -12.32 1.58
CA ILE A 96 -11.10 -12.52 2.09
C ILE A 96 -11.34 -11.67 3.34
N GLN A 97 -10.28 -11.17 3.99
CA GLN A 97 -10.38 -10.34 5.20
C GLN A 97 -11.05 -11.10 6.35
N PRO A 98 -10.44 -12.19 6.84
CA PRO A 98 -11.08 -13.05 7.84
C PRO A 98 -11.35 -12.36 9.18
N ILE A 99 -10.60 -11.35 9.57
CA ILE A 99 -10.79 -10.58 10.82
C ILE A 99 -12.10 -9.81 10.71
N GLU A 100 -12.23 -8.98 9.69
CA GLU A 100 -13.42 -8.16 9.44
C GLU A 100 -14.64 -9.04 9.14
N LEU A 101 -14.42 -10.21 8.55
CA LEU A 101 -15.50 -11.19 8.33
C LEU A 101 -16.00 -11.74 9.66
N LEU A 102 -15.14 -12.03 10.64
CA LEU A 102 -15.54 -12.45 11.97
C LEU A 102 -16.29 -11.35 12.72
N GLU A 103 -15.88 -10.10 12.57
CA GLU A 103 -16.60 -8.93 13.12
C GLU A 103 -18.02 -8.82 12.56
N CYS A 104 -18.25 -9.16 11.28
CA CYS A 104 -19.60 -9.22 10.72
C CYS A 104 -20.52 -10.24 11.44
N PHE A 105 -19.94 -11.24 12.10
CA PHE A 105 -20.65 -12.23 12.91
C PHE A 105 -20.68 -11.87 14.41
N GLY A 106 -20.28 -10.66 14.79
CA GLY A 106 -20.27 -10.19 16.18
C GLY A 106 -19.12 -10.74 17.02
N ILE A 107 -18.04 -11.21 16.37
CA ILE A 107 -16.83 -11.67 17.04
C ILE A 107 -15.79 -10.55 16.94
N ASP A 108 -15.73 -9.70 17.93
CA ASP A 108 -14.73 -8.62 18.01
C ASP A 108 -13.36 -9.21 18.34
N PHE A 109 -12.50 -9.28 17.34
CA PHE A 109 -11.15 -9.84 17.48
C PHE A 109 -10.11 -8.80 17.91
N ILE A 110 -10.33 -7.54 17.58
CA ILE A 110 -9.39 -6.46 17.87
C ILE A 110 -10.17 -5.32 18.53
N PRO A 111 -9.78 -4.91 19.74
CA PRO A 111 -10.43 -3.76 20.38
C PRO A 111 -10.22 -2.50 19.52
N THR A 112 -11.29 -1.85 19.12
CA THR A 112 -11.30 -0.54 18.43
C THR A 112 -10.68 0.61 19.23
N LEU A 113 -10.18 0.32 20.42
CA LEU A 113 -9.71 1.26 21.45
C LEU A 113 -8.50 2.12 21.08
N LEU A 114 -7.87 1.92 19.94
CA LEU A 114 -6.51 2.44 19.72
C LEU A 114 -6.49 3.75 18.94
N ASN A 115 -7.43 3.95 18.01
CA ASN A 115 -7.51 5.18 17.22
C ASN A 115 -7.90 6.41 18.03
N ASP A 116 -8.83 6.25 18.95
CA ASP A 116 -9.37 7.37 19.76
C ASP A 116 -8.36 7.96 20.75
N THR A 117 -7.28 7.23 21.04
CA THR A 117 -6.25 7.67 21.96
C THR A 117 -5.06 8.36 21.29
N TYR A 118 -4.61 7.83 20.15
CA TYR A 118 -3.35 8.28 19.54
C TYR A 118 -3.51 9.54 18.67
N TYR A 119 -4.56 9.62 17.86
CA TYR A 119 -4.78 10.77 16.96
C TYR A 119 -5.05 12.09 17.70
N PRO A 120 -5.89 12.13 18.76
CA PRO A 120 -6.06 13.35 19.57
C PRO A 120 -4.76 13.82 20.21
N THR A 121 -3.95 12.88 20.72
CA THR A 121 -2.64 13.21 21.33
C THR A 121 -1.68 13.79 20.28
N LEU A 122 -1.59 13.19 19.09
CA LEU A 122 -0.78 13.71 17.99
C LEU A 122 -1.23 15.09 17.56
N LYS A 123 -2.53 15.32 17.45
CA LYS A 123 -3.09 16.62 17.10
C LYS A 123 -2.70 17.68 18.12
N THR A 124 -2.85 17.38 19.41
CA THR A 124 -2.48 18.32 20.49
C THR A 124 -1.01 18.72 20.42
N VAL A 125 -0.11 17.74 20.17
CA VAL A 125 1.33 18.01 20.06
C VAL A 125 1.63 18.81 18.77
N THR A 126 0.98 18.49 17.66
CA THR A 126 1.16 19.22 16.40
C THR A 126 0.68 20.66 16.51
N ASP A 127 -0.47 20.89 17.15
CA ASP A 127 -1.04 22.22 17.35
C ASP A 127 -0.21 23.08 18.33
N SER A 128 0.62 22.47 19.20
CA SER A 128 1.55 23.19 20.07
C SER A 128 2.64 23.95 19.32
N GLY A 129 2.91 23.59 18.08
CA GLY A 129 3.91 24.23 17.22
C GLY A 129 5.37 23.95 17.61
N ASN A 130 5.64 23.09 18.59
CA ASN A 130 6.99 22.73 19.00
C ASN A 130 7.55 21.65 18.06
N PHE A 131 8.59 22.00 17.31
CA PHE A 131 9.20 21.12 16.31
C PHE A 131 9.73 19.80 16.91
N TRP A 132 10.45 19.87 18.04
CA TRP A 132 11.07 18.67 18.61
C TRP A 132 10.05 17.73 19.23
N ASP A 133 9.06 18.27 19.94
CA ASP A 133 8.00 17.46 20.54
C ASP A 133 7.17 16.78 19.45
N MET A 134 6.92 17.45 18.34
CA MET A 134 6.24 16.90 17.20
C MET A 134 7.05 15.75 16.54
N ILE A 135 8.36 15.93 16.30
CA ILE A 135 9.22 14.89 15.72
C ILE A 135 9.23 13.63 16.59
N VAL A 136 9.37 13.80 17.91
CA VAL A 136 9.38 12.68 18.88
C VAL A 136 8.03 11.97 18.93
N ALA A 137 6.93 12.74 19.00
CA ALA A 137 5.58 12.20 19.02
C ALA A 137 5.26 11.44 17.72
N ASN A 138 5.62 11.99 16.56
CA ASN A 138 5.39 11.35 15.27
C ASN A 138 6.22 10.07 15.10
N ALA A 139 7.48 10.09 15.47
CA ALA A 139 8.37 8.92 15.38
C ALA A 139 7.96 7.79 16.35
N GLY A 140 7.28 8.09 17.43
CA GLY A 140 6.79 7.12 18.42
C GLY A 140 5.29 6.83 18.24
N ILE A 141 4.47 7.68 18.83
CA ILE A 141 3.00 7.53 18.87
C ILE A 141 2.41 7.54 17.45
N GLY A 142 2.96 8.37 16.54
CA GLY A 142 2.49 8.46 15.16
C GLY A 142 2.67 7.17 14.37
N GLN A 143 3.76 6.44 14.58
CA GLN A 143 3.95 5.13 13.94
C GLN A 143 2.99 4.08 14.50
N LEU A 144 2.74 4.09 15.80
CA LEU A 144 1.75 3.19 16.40
C LEU A 144 0.35 3.51 15.88
N ALA A 145 -0.03 4.79 15.80
CA ALA A 145 -1.30 5.21 15.21
C ALA A 145 -1.46 4.72 13.77
N SER A 146 -0.41 4.79 12.97
CA SER A 146 -0.40 4.30 11.59
C SER A 146 -0.59 2.78 11.48
N LEU A 147 0.03 2.01 12.39
CA LEU A 147 -0.13 0.56 12.43
C LEU A 147 -1.55 0.17 12.88
N PHE A 148 -2.10 0.84 13.89
CA PHE A 148 -3.46 0.60 14.35
C PHE A 148 -4.50 0.99 13.30
N TRP A 149 -4.29 2.12 12.64
CA TRP A 149 -5.12 2.49 11.48
C TRP A 149 -5.09 1.42 10.38
N ALA A 150 -3.96 0.77 10.15
CA ALA A 150 -3.87 -0.32 9.19
C ALA A 150 -4.67 -1.55 9.63
N VAL A 151 -4.78 -1.79 10.93
CA VAL A 151 -5.66 -2.82 11.51
C VAL A 151 -7.12 -2.44 11.30
N ASP A 152 -7.56 -1.27 11.77
CA ASP A 152 -8.96 -0.81 11.72
C ASP A 152 -9.51 -0.67 10.28
N THR A 153 -8.62 -0.48 9.32
CA THR A 153 -9.00 -0.35 7.91
C THR A 153 -8.79 -1.63 7.09
N GLY A 154 -8.52 -2.79 7.72
CA GLY A 154 -8.28 -4.08 7.06
C GLY A 154 -6.98 -4.18 6.26
N ARG A 155 -6.12 -3.18 6.33
CA ARG A 155 -4.87 -3.12 5.52
C ARG A 155 -3.79 -4.05 6.02
N LEU A 156 -3.87 -4.45 7.29
CA LEU A 156 -2.93 -5.41 7.88
C LEU A 156 -2.93 -6.73 7.10
N LEU A 157 -4.11 -7.23 6.72
CA LEU A 157 -4.25 -8.45 5.92
C LEU A 157 -4.19 -8.16 4.42
N GLN A 158 -4.70 -7.02 3.98
CA GLN A 158 -4.67 -6.65 2.57
C GLN A 158 -3.23 -6.54 2.03
N ALA A 159 -2.30 -5.96 2.79
CA ALA A 159 -0.92 -5.75 2.32
C ALA A 159 -0.22 -7.06 1.92
N PRO A 160 -0.09 -8.07 2.81
CA PRO A 160 0.54 -9.34 2.43
C PRO A 160 -0.22 -10.08 1.34
N GLY A 161 -1.56 -10.00 1.30
CA GLY A 161 -2.36 -10.56 0.21
C GLY A 161 -1.99 -9.97 -1.15
N LEU A 162 -1.89 -8.65 -1.23
CA LEU A 162 -1.47 -7.94 -2.45
C LEU A 162 0.00 -8.19 -2.81
N PHE A 163 0.90 -8.29 -1.82
CA PHE A 163 2.30 -8.65 -2.06
C PHE A 163 2.38 -10.02 -2.74
N ILE A 164 1.63 -11.00 -2.24
CA ILE A 164 1.60 -12.35 -2.81
C ILE A 164 1.00 -12.34 -4.22
N LEU A 165 -0.06 -11.56 -4.47
CA LEU A 165 -0.57 -11.38 -5.84
C LEU A 165 0.50 -10.77 -6.76
N GLY A 166 1.26 -9.77 -6.30
CA GLY A 166 2.38 -9.22 -7.04
C GLY A 166 3.46 -10.27 -7.36
N MET A 167 3.80 -11.14 -6.38
CA MET A 167 4.72 -12.26 -6.59
C MET A 167 4.19 -13.23 -7.67
N ILE A 168 2.90 -13.55 -7.66
CA ILE A 168 2.26 -14.42 -8.65
C ILE A 168 2.34 -13.79 -10.03
N LEU A 169 2.03 -12.50 -10.17
CA LEU A 169 2.09 -11.77 -11.43
C LEU A 169 3.52 -11.77 -12.01
N ALA A 170 4.54 -11.55 -11.16
CA ALA A 170 5.93 -11.58 -11.59
C ALA A 170 6.39 -12.98 -12.01
N ARG A 171 5.98 -14.03 -11.29
CA ARG A 171 6.36 -15.42 -11.61
C ARG A 171 5.75 -15.91 -12.91
N GLY A 172 4.48 -15.54 -13.16
CA GLY A 172 3.75 -15.95 -14.36
C GLY A 172 4.06 -15.10 -15.60
N ASP A 173 4.92 -14.09 -15.45
CA ASP A 173 5.28 -13.16 -16.53
C ASP A 173 4.06 -12.55 -17.24
N TYR A 174 3.02 -12.21 -16.45
CA TYR A 174 1.74 -11.76 -16.99
C TYR A 174 1.84 -10.42 -17.74
N PHE A 175 2.82 -9.56 -17.38
CA PHE A 175 3.00 -8.27 -18.03
C PHE A 175 3.52 -8.36 -19.47
N SER A 176 4.11 -9.50 -19.87
CA SER A 176 4.52 -9.74 -21.25
C SER A 176 3.36 -10.19 -22.16
N ARG A 177 2.17 -10.44 -21.60
CA ARG A 177 1.00 -10.87 -22.38
C ARG A 177 0.44 -9.72 -23.23
N GLY A 178 -0.07 -10.07 -24.40
CA GLY A 178 -0.63 -9.11 -25.36
C GLY A 178 -1.88 -8.38 -24.85
N ALA A 179 -2.22 -7.28 -25.52
CA ALA A 179 -3.34 -6.39 -25.15
C ALA A 179 -4.68 -7.12 -24.94
N GLY A 180 -4.97 -8.15 -25.75
CA GLY A 180 -6.24 -8.91 -25.64
C GLY A 180 -6.44 -9.58 -24.27
N PHE A 181 -5.36 -10.02 -23.60
CA PHE A 181 -5.44 -10.52 -22.22
C PHE A 181 -5.80 -9.39 -21.26
N TRP A 182 -5.12 -8.24 -21.37
CA TRP A 182 -5.33 -7.11 -20.49
C TRP A 182 -6.67 -6.43 -20.67
N VAL A 183 -7.24 -6.43 -21.89
CA VAL A 183 -8.61 -5.96 -22.14
C VAL A 183 -9.63 -6.80 -21.36
N LYS A 184 -9.46 -8.14 -21.29
CA LYS A 184 -10.34 -8.99 -20.47
C LYS A 184 -10.24 -8.66 -18.98
N ILE A 185 -9.01 -8.44 -18.48
CA ILE A 185 -8.78 -8.02 -17.10
C ILE A 185 -9.42 -6.65 -16.83
N PHE A 186 -9.25 -5.69 -17.75
CA PHE A 186 -9.86 -4.37 -17.66
C PHE A 186 -11.38 -4.44 -17.52
N VAL A 187 -12.05 -5.15 -18.42
CA VAL A 187 -13.52 -5.29 -18.40
C VAL A 187 -14.00 -6.01 -17.14
N GLY A 188 -13.36 -7.12 -16.77
CA GLY A 188 -13.70 -7.84 -15.53
C GLY A 188 -13.50 -6.99 -14.28
N SER A 189 -12.39 -6.24 -14.21
CA SER A 189 -12.09 -5.34 -13.09
C SER A 189 -13.05 -4.14 -13.05
N PHE A 190 -13.45 -3.60 -14.19
CA PHE A 190 -14.45 -2.54 -14.29
C PHE A 190 -15.80 -2.99 -13.73
N ILE A 191 -16.29 -4.15 -14.19
CA ILE A 191 -17.56 -4.74 -13.71
C ILE A 191 -17.47 -5.00 -12.21
N ALA A 192 -16.39 -5.64 -11.74
CA ALA A 192 -16.21 -5.95 -10.33
C ALA A 192 -16.16 -4.67 -9.47
N SER A 193 -15.43 -3.63 -9.93
CA SER A 193 -15.36 -2.36 -9.19
C SER A 193 -16.72 -1.68 -9.11
N PHE A 194 -17.52 -1.72 -10.17
CA PHE A 194 -18.88 -1.18 -10.16
C PHE A 194 -19.78 -1.93 -9.17
N LEU A 195 -19.76 -3.27 -9.21
CA LEU A 195 -20.56 -4.09 -8.31
C LEU A 195 -20.18 -3.87 -6.84
N PHE A 196 -18.88 -3.84 -6.53
CA PHE A 196 -18.43 -3.57 -5.16
C PHE A 196 -18.72 -2.13 -4.72
N TYR A 197 -18.66 -1.17 -5.64
CA TYR A 197 -19.06 0.20 -5.35
C TYR A 197 -20.54 0.28 -4.94
N VAL A 198 -21.43 -0.33 -5.70
CA VAL A 198 -22.85 -0.35 -5.37
C VAL A 198 -23.11 -1.12 -4.07
N ALA A 199 -22.47 -2.29 -3.90
CA ALA A 199 -22.65 -3.09 -2.69
C ALA A 199 -22.21 -2.36 -1.42
N LYS A 200 -21.07 -1.64 -1.46
CA LYS A 200 -20.57 -0.92 -0.29
C LYS A 200 -21.43 0.28 0.13
N THR A 201 -22.22 0.87 -0.77
CA THR A 201 -23.10 1.99 -0.43
C THR A 201 -24.28 1.60 0.47
N SER A 202 -24.61 0.31 0.47
CA SER A 202 -25.70 -0.27 1.30
C SER A 202 -25.17 -1.11 2.47
N ALA A 203 -23.87 -1.27 2.57
CA ALA A 203 -23.22 -2.06 3.62
C ALA A 203 -22.92 -1.20 4.85
N VAL A 204 -22.90 -1.84 6.02
CA VAL A 204 -22.59 -1.21 7.30
C VAL A 204 -21.38 -1.88 7.95
N ASP A 205 -20.70 -1.15 8.82
CA ASP A 205 -19.63 -1.63 9.69
C ASP A 205 -18.52 -2.44 8.96
N ALA A 206 -18.16 -3.59 9.49
CA ALA A 206 -17.07 -4.43 8.98
C ALA A 206 -17.29 -4.87 7.52
N LEU A 207 -18.55 -5.10 7.09
CA LEU A 207 -18.84 -5.44 5.69
C LEU A 207 -18.49 -4.28 4.75
N GLN A 208 -18.70 -3.05 5.17
CA GLN A 208 -18.30 -1.87 4.38
C GLN A 208 -16.77 -1.78 4.21
N ILE A 209 -16.00 -2.16 5.24
CA ILE A 209 -14.53 -2.25 5.16
C ILE A 209 -14.12 -3.27 4.09
N ILE A 210 -14.65 -4.50 4.16
CA ILE A 210 -14.35 -5.57 3.20
C ILE A 210 -14.67 -5.14 1.77
N LEU A 211 -15.87 -4.62 1.54
CA LEU A 211 -16.31 -4.20 0.21
C LEU A 211 -15.49 -3.02 -0.32
N THR A 212 -15.07 -2.11 0.56
CA THR A 212 -14.19 -1.00 0.18
C THR A 212 -12.80 -1.52 -0.23
N MET A 213 -12.26 -2.53 0.46
CA MET A 213 -11.02 -3.18 0.09
C MET A 213 -11.11 -3.85 -1.29
N TRP A 214 -12.16 -4.64 -1.52
CA TRP A 214 -12.37 -5.30 -2.80
C TRP A 214 -12.64 -4.33 -3.94
N TYR A 215 -13.40 -3.25 -3.68
CA TYR A 215 -13.58 -2.15 -4.63
C TYR A 215 -12.24 -1.53 -5.03
N ASN A 216 -11.39 -1.17 -4.06
CA ASN A 216 -10.08 -0.56 -4.35
C ASN A 216 -9.18 -1.53 -5.13
N MET A 217 -9.22 -2.82 -4.82
CA MET A 217 -8.46 -3.84 -5.53
C MET A 217 -8.95 -4.02 -6.97
N ALA A 218 -10.26 -4.10 -7.18
CA ALA A 218 -10.84 -4.20 -8.53
C ALA A 218 -10.54 -2.93 -9.36
N PHE A 219 -10.72 -1.76 -8.78
CA PHE A 219 -10.39 -0.49 -9.43
C PHE A 219 -8.89 -0.40 -9.78
N THR A 220 -8.02 -0.88 -8.90
CA THR A 220 -6.58 -0.99 -9.18
C THR A 220 -6.31 -1.93 -10.36
N GLY A 221 -6.99 -3.08 -10.43
CA GLY A 221 -6.90 -3.98 -11.58
C GLY A 221 -7.28 -3.30 -12.90
N MET A 222 -8.31 -2.45 -12.87
CA MET A 222 -8.72 -1.61 -14.00
C MET A 222 -7.63 -0.60 -14.39
N LEU A 223 -7.07 0.14 -13.43
CA LEU A 223 -6.01 1.13 -13.71
C LEU A 223 -4.73 0.48 -14.24
N VAL A 224 -4.30 -0.63 -13.63
CA VAL A 224 -3.09 -1.35 -14.07
C VAL A 224 -3.28 -1.92 -15.48
N SER A 225 -4.41 -2.56 -15.75
CA SER A 225 -4.69 -3.10 -17.08
C SER A 225 -4.79 -2.00 -18.15
N MET A 226 -5.43 -0.89 -17.84
CA MET A 226 -5.47 0.29 -18.72
C MET A 226 -4.06 0.80 -19.02
N PHE A 227 -3.24 0.97 -17.98
CA PHE A 227 -1.85 1.41 -18.17
C PHE A 227 -1.05 0.45 -19.04
N VAL A 228 -1.17 -0.88 -18.82
CA VAL A 228 -0.44 -1.88 -19.62
C VAL A 228 -0.90 -1.86 -21.08
N ILE A 229 -2.21 -1.74 -21.34
CA ILE A 229 -2.75 -1.64 -22.71
C ILE A 229 -2.18 -0.39 -23.40
N LEU A 230 -2.20 0.76 -22.73
CA LEU A 230 -1.67 2.01 -23.28
C LEU A 230 -0.15 1.92 -23.50
N TYR A 231 0.58 1.29 -22.57
CA TYR A 231 2.04 1.15 -22.66
C TYR A 231 2.51 0.23 -23.80
N GLN A 232 1.64 -0.66 -24.29
CA GLN A 232 1.92 -1.47 -25.49
C GLN A 232 1.85 -0.64 -26.78
N ASN A 233 1.38 0.60 -26.73
CA ASN A 233 1.43 1.54 -27.85
C ASN A 233 2.76 2.31 -27.83
N ASP A 234 3.50 2.28 -28.93
CA ASP A 234 4.83 2.90 -29.04
C ASP A 234 4.85 4.41 -28.75
N VAL A 235 3.76 5.11 -29.07
CA VAL A 235 3.65 6.56 -28.84
C VAL A 235 3.55 6.83 -27.35
N PHE A 236 2.65 6.13 -26.65
CA PHE A 236 2.47 6.27 -25.22
C PHE A 236 3.71 5.80 -24.44
N GLY A 237 4.34 4.70 -24.88
CA GLY A 237 5.59 4.20 -24.30
C GLY A 237 6.69 5.27 -24.30
N ARG A 238 6.89 5.95 -25.45
CA ARG A 238 7.87 7.05 -25.55
C ARG A 238 7.52 8.27 -24.69
N MET A 239 6.24 8.63 -24.60
CA MET A 239 5.79 9.74 -23.75
C MET A 239 6.03 9.46 -22.25
N THR A 240 5.97 8.20 -21.85
CA THR A 240 6.12 7.78 -20.45
C THR A 240 7.55 7.39 -20.06
N ASP A 241 8.50 7.43 -20.98
CA ASP A 241 9.91 7.08 -20.69
C ASP A 241 10.52 7.91 -19.54
N GLY A 242 10.14 9.19 -19.42
CA GLY A 242 10.55 10.04 -18.30
C GLY A 242 10.10 9.50 -16.93
N LEU A 243 8.95 8.84 -16.84
CA LEU A 243 8.45 8.26 -15.60
C LEU A 243 9.33 7.11 -15.07
N ARG A 244 10.11 6.46 -15.92
CA ARG A 244 11.06 5.42 -15.51
C ARG A 244 12.14 5.96 -14.58
N PHE A 245 12.63 7.18 -14.83
CA PHE A 245 13.61 7.83 -13.97
C PHE A 245 12.98 8.21 -12.63
N TYR A 246 11.78 8.76 -12.66
CA TYR A 246 11.03 9.10 -11.45
C TYR A 246 10.74 7.85 -10.59
N GLY A 247 10.33 6.74 -11.22
CA GLY A 247 10.05 5.47 -10.51
C GLY A 247 11.29 4.85 -9.85
N ARG A 248 12.50 5.06 -10.38
CA ARG A 248 13.75 4.59 -9.76
C ARG A 248 14.05 5.27 -8.43
N MET A 249 13.56 6.49 -8.24
CA MET A 249 13.76 7.31 -7.04
C MET A 249 12.51 7.35 -6.16
N SER A 250 11.64 6.35 -6.24
CA SER A 250 10.32 6.35 -5.60
C SER A 250 10.38 6.60 -4.08
N LEU A 251 11.30 5.96 -3.36
CA LEU A 251 11.48 6.16 -1.92
C LEU A 251 11.97 7.58 -1.60
N THR A 252 12.96 8.08 -2.34
CA THR A 252 13.47 9.44 -2.18
C THR A 252 12.37 10.46 -2.43
N ASN A 253 11.59 10.29 -3.51
CA ASN A 253 10.48 11.18 -3.84
C ASN A 253 9.41 11.15 -2.74
N TYR A 254 9.08 9.96 -2.21
CA TYR A 254 8.10 9.82 -1.14
C TYR A 254 8.53 10.57 0.12
N ILE A 255 9.76 10.35 0.61
CA ILE A 255 10.29 11.03 1.80
C ILE A 255 10.43 12.54 1.56
N SER A 256 10.92 12.95 0.39
CA SER A 256 11.03 14.39 0.06
C SER A 256 9.67 15.09 0.06
N GLN A 257 8.63 14.44 -0.46
CA GLN A 257 7.26 14.98 -0.42
C GLN A 257 6.75 15.14 1.02
N SER A 258 7.03 14.17 1.90
CA SER A 258 6.67 14.26 3.31
C SER A 258 7.37 15.43 4.01
N ILE A 259 8.68 15.59 3.79
CA ILE A 259 9.47 16.70 4.36
C ILE A 259 8.97 18.04 3.84
N ILE A 260 8.83 18.19 2.51
CA ILE A 260 8.38 19.45 1.90
C ILE A 260 6.94 19.76 2.34
N GLY A 261 6.06 18.77 2.36
CA GLY A 261 4.67 18.92 2.81
C GLY A 261 4.60 19.37 4.26
N SER A 262 5.41 18.77 5.14
CA SER A 262 5.44 19.16 6.55
C SER A 262 5.93 20.61 6.75
N LEU A 263 6.93 21.04 6.00
CA LEU A 263 7.43 22.42 6.03
C LEU A 263 6.41 23.43 5.50
N ILE A 264 5.56 23.04 4.56
CA ILE A 264 4.53 23.94 4.00
C ILE A 264 3.33 24.03 4.92
N PHE A 265 2.84 22.91 5.44
CA PHE A 265 1.53 22.85 6.06
C PHE A 265 1.55 22.95 7.58
N PHE A 266 2.63 22.52 8.27
CA PHE A 266 2.63 22.51 9.73
C PHE A 266 3.00 23.85 10.40
N PRO A 267 2.50 24.10 11.63
CA PRO A 267 2.66 25.38 12.34
C PRO A 267 4.11 25.76 12.65
N TYR A 268 5.02 24.77 12.74
CA TYR A 268 6.44 25.05 13.04
C TYR A 268 7.21 25.66 11.85
N ALA A 269 6.63 25.74 10.67
CA ALA A 269 7.21 26.35 9.48
C ALA A 269 6.25 27.35 8.85
N LEU A 270 5.69 27.08 7.64
CA LEU A 270 4.79 28.03 6.98
C LEU A 270 3.34 28.01 7.49
N GLY A 271 2.89 26.94 8.13
CA GLY A 271 1.58 26.85 8.79
C GLY A 271 0.35 26.97 7.88
N LEU A 272 0.47 26.66 6.58
CA LEU A 272 -0.62 26.88 5.62
C LEU A 272 -1.83 25.95 5.80
N ALA A 273 -1.75 24.94 6.68
CA ALA A 273 -2.93 24.11 6.99
C ALA A 273 -3.95 24.80 7.91
N SER A 274 -3.57 25.91 8.57
CA SER A 274 -4.43 26.66 9.47
C SER A 274 -5.14 27.85 8.79
N THR A 275 -4.93 28.05 7.51
CA THR A 275 -5.59 29.05 6.66
C THR A 275 -6.63 28.41 5.77
#